data_e395062b85339e5c345cfa4daf5398fc
#
_entry.id   e395062b85339e5c345cfa4daf5398fc
#
_cell.length_a   1.000
_cell.length_b   1.000
_cell.length_c   1.000
_cell.angle_alpha   90.00
_cell.angle_beta   90.00
_cell.angle_gamma   90.00
#
_symmetry.space_group_name_H-M   'P 1'
#
loop_
_entity.id
_entity.type
_entity.pdbx_description
1 polymer ?
#
loop_
_entity_poly.entity_id
_entity_poly.type
_entity_poly.pdbx_seq_one_letter_code
_entity_poly.pdbx_strand_id
1 'polypeptide(L)'
;MEIIIPVGPSDKLDWVKQSVTSALSQKVNRVIIYDNSERKDIEEYFLSLRSEITYVKDKRMKKVNMAKLRNKMLELTSEKYVIFLDSDVVLPSNFSKKIEEKLLEGVAFTWMHYAYSSEEIEKPITKGEHNPNLGCAGINSEYIKTIGGFDEKYERDEDVWLYAKLKKLGYRVEPTNGRCLHLNKVHARTNFKSSVKEARRNLWRSKYDLMLLFDGLTDITFLTGYTYYGSYYILAIFSAFFPLISTLYIPLIGYGIYYYGGFKKYLLNLIPGLALAISFPYGLFYNLKLRKMS
;
A
#
# COMPACT_ATOMS: atom_id res chain seq x y z
N MET A 1 -7.90 -16.40 -14.97
CA MET A 1 -7.31 -15.33 -14.11
C MET A 1 -5.94 -14.97 -14.66
N GLU A 2 -5.55 -13.71 -14.59
CA GLU A 2 -4.24 -13.18 -15.05
C GLU A 2 -3.48 -12.55 -13.89
N ILE A 3 -2.13 -12.58 -13.96
CA ILE A 3 -1.26 -11.81 -13.05
C ILE A 3 -0.62 -10.69 -13.86
N ILE A 4 -0.59 -9.47 -13.30
CA ILE A 4 0.10 -8.33 -13.91
C ILE A 4 1.09 -7.70 -12.94
N ILE A 5 2.33 -7.50 -13.43
CA ILE A 5 3.48 -7.03 -12.64
C ILE A 5 4.01 -5.74 -13.25
N PRO A 6 3.97 -4.60 -12.54
CA PRO A 6 4.64 -3.38 -12.96
C PRO A 6 6.14 -3.46 -12.61
N VAL A 7 6.99 -2.98 -13.51
CA VAL A 7 8.43 -2.90 -13.28
C VAL A 7 8.92 -1.49 -13.56
N GLY A 8 9.46 -0.85 -12.54
CA GLY A 8 9.93 0.53 -12.56
C GLY A 8 11.46 0.67 -12.60
N PRO A 9 11.97 1.90 -12.80
CA PRO A 9 13.40 2.16 -12.97
C PRO A 9 14.25 1.89 -11.72
N SER A 10 13.65 1.88 -10.53
CA SER A 10 14.32 1.64 -9.26
C SER A 10 14.29 0.17 -8.81
N ASP A 11 13.63 -0.71 -9.57
CA ASP A 11 13.44 -2.09 -9.16
C ASP A 11 14.73 -2.89 -9.33
N LYS A 12 15.02 -3.73 -8.35
CA LYS A 12 16.21 -4.57 -8.40
C LYS A 12 15.92 -5.81 -9.23
N LEU A 13 16.78 -6.11 -10.21
CA LEU A 13 16.60 -7.24 -11.10
C LEU A 13 16.42 -8.57 -10.35
N ASP A 14 17.18 -8.79 -9.26
CA ASP A 14 17.03 -10.02 -8.46
C ASP A 14 15.68 -10.13 -7.77
N TRP A 15 15.06 -9.01 -7.39
CA TRP A 15 13.71 -9.01 -6.82
C TRP A 15 12.67 -9.29 -7.91
N VAL A 16 12.81 -8.61 -9.05
CA VAL A 16 11.98 -8.84 -10.24
C VAL A 16 11.99 -10.31 -10.63
N LYS A 17 13.18 -10.94 -10.70
CA LYS A 17 13.32 -12.37 -11.02
C LYS A 17 12.54 -13.25 -10.04
N GLN A 18 12.67 -13.02 -8.73
CA GLN A 18 11.97 -13.78 -7.71
C GLN A 18 10.45 -13.61 -7.80
N SER A 19 9.97 -12.35 -7.97
CA SER A 19 8.57 -12.04 -8.13
C SER A 19 7.98 -12.77 -9.35
N VAL A 20 8.60 -12.64 -10.52
CA VAL A 20 8.17 -13.26 -11.78
C VAL A 20 8.18 -14.79 -11.68
N THR A 21 9.24 -15.39 -11.13
CA THR A 21 9.31 -16.84 -10.92
C THR A 21 8.16 -17.33 -10.04
N SER A 22 7.84 -16.56 -8.97
CA SER A 22 6.71 -16.91 -8.10
C SER A 22 5.36 -16.77 -8.81
N ALA A 23 5.22 -15.82 -9.72
CA ALA A 23 4.02 -15.64 -10.54
C ALA A 23 3.84 -16.77 -11.55
N LEU A 24 4.92 -17.16 -12.24
CA LEU A 24 4.92 -18.26 -13.22
C LEU A 24 4.62 -19.63 -12.58
N SER A 25 4.89 -19.79 -11.27
CA SER A 25 4.53 -21.00 -10.53
C SER A 25 3.04 -21.09 -10.17
N GLN A 26 2.27 -20.02 -10.35
CA GLN A 26 0.83 -20.00 -10.07
C GLN A 26 0.02 -20.63 -11.22
N LYS A 27 -1.15 -21.17 -10.87
CA LYS A 27 -2.11 -21.67 -11.87
C LYS A 27 -2.95 -20.50 -12.41
N VAL A 28 -2.42 -19.80 -13.41
CA VAL A 28 -3.08 -18.65 -14.06
C VAL A 28 -2.97 -18.77 -15.57
N ASN A 29 -3.85 -18.10 -16.31
CA ASN A 29 -3.89 -18.17 -17.77
C ASN A 29 -2.74 -17.38 -18.41
N ARG A 30 -2.31 -16.29 -17.77
CA ARG A 30 -1.30 -15.40 -18.34
C ARG A 30 -0.60 -14.61 -17.24
N VAL A 31 0.71 -14.38 -17.41
CA VAL A 31 1.51 -13.43 -16.63
C VAL A 31 1.90 -12.28 -17.55
N ILE A 32 1.50 -11.06 -17.20
CA ILE A 32 1.73 -9.83 -17.96
C ILE A 32 2.77 -9.00 -17.21
N ILE A 33 3.82 -8.59 -17.90
CA ILE A 33 4.82 -7.67 -17.38
C ILE A 33 4.63 -6.32 -18.04
N TYR A 34 4.40 -5.29 -17.21
CA TYR A 34 4.33 -3.90 -17.66
C TYR A 34 5.62 -3.18 -17.24
N ASP A 35 6.54 -3.03 -18.19
CA ASP A 35 7.87 -2.46 -17.96
C ASP A 35 7.93 -0.99 -18.40
N ASN A 36 8.09 -0.10 -17.44
CA ASN A 36 8.40 1.32 -17.67
C ASN A 36 9.75 1.73 -17.06
N SER A 37 10.67 0.78 -16.92
CA SER A 37 11.96 0.98 -16.26
C SER A 37 12.99 1.69 -17.15
N GLU A 38 12.91 1.52 -18.47
CA GLU A 38 13.92 1.92 -19.46
C GLU A 38 15.31 1.30 -19.19
N ARG A 39 15.33 0.12 -18.53
CA ARG A 39 16.57 -0.58 -18.16
C ARG A 39 16.83 -1.76 -19.08
N LYS A 40 18.03 -1.81 -19.67
CA LYS A 40 18.45 -2.89 -20.59
C LYS A 40 18.53 -4.26 -19.92
N ASP A 41 19.08 -4.33 -18.72
CA ASP A 41 19.22 -5.59 -17.98
C ASP A 41 17.86 -6.23 -17.63
N ILE A 42 16.84 -5.41 -17.36
CA ILE A 42 15.46 -5.84 -17.13
C ILE A 42 14.82 -6.29 -18.45
N GLU A 43 14.98 -5.51 -19.52
CA GLU A 43 14.47 -5.85 -20.84
C GLU A 43 15.04 -7.16 -21.36
N GLU A 44 16.35 -7.34 -21.30
CA GLU A 44 17.04 -8.58 -21.73
C GLU A 44 16.52 -9.80 -20.96
N TYR A 45 16.30 -9.67 -19.65
CA TYR A 45 15.70 -10.73 -18.84
C TYR A 45 14.30 -11.09 -19.33
N PHE A 46 13.43 -10.11 -19.59
CA PHE A 46 12.06 -10.41 -20.04
C PHE A 46 12.02 -10.95 -21.48
N LEU A 47 12.89 -10.50 -22.36
CA LEU A 47 13.01 -11.06 -23.70
C LEU A 47 13.44 -12.54 -23.69
N SER A 48 14.22 -12.98 -22.69
CA SER A 48 14.54 -14.39 -22.50
C SER A 48 13.35 -15.25 -22.07
N LEU A 49 12.32 -14.64 -21.45
CA LEU A 49 11.10 -15.31 -20.96
C LEU A 49 9.88 -15.12 -21.88
N ARG A 50 10.04 -14.54 -23.07
CA ARG A 50 8.90 -14.13 -23.93
C ARG A 50 7.95 -15.25 -24.34
N SER A 51 8.35 -16.51 -24.22
CA SER A 51 7.48 -17.66 -24.43
C SER A 51 6.55 -17.97 -23.24
N GLU A 52 6.85 -17.43 -22.06
CA GLU A 52 6.15 -17.72 -20.81
C GLU A 52 5.34 -16.54 -20.30
N ILE A 53 5.65 -15.31 -20.78
CA ILE A 53 5.02 -14.07 -20.35
C ILE A 53 4.50 -13.23 -21.52
N THR A 54 3.57 -12.33 -21.22
CA THR A 54 3.23 -11.22 -22.12
C THR A 54 4.04 -9.98 -21.66
N TYR A 55 5.03 -9.60 -22.45
CA TYR A 55 5.90 -8.46 -22.13
C TYR A 55 5.42 -7.20 -22.85
N VAL A 56 5.12 -6.15 -22.09
CA VAL A 56 4.70 -4.84 -22.57
C VAL A 56 5.66 -3.78 -22.07
N LYS A 57 6.37 -3.14 -23.00
CA LYS A 57 7.29 -2.05 -22.70
C LYS A 57 6.61 -0.70 -22.94
N ASP A 58 6.68 0.19 -21.97
CA ASP A 58 6.18 1.56 -22.06
C ASP A 58 7.26 2.57 -21.64
N LYS A 59 7.06 3.83 -21.99
CA LYS A 59 7.96 4.91 -21.59
C LYS A 59 7.87 5.19 -20.11
N ARG A 60 9.00 5.56 -19.52
CA ARG A 60 9.06 5.99 -18.13
C ARG A 60 8.13 7.17 -17.87
N MET A 61 7.35 7.09 -16.82
CA MET A 61 6.56 8.23 -16.37
C MET A 61 7.48 9.33 -15.82
N LYS A 62 7.33 10.57 -16.29
CA LYS A 62 8.06 11.73 -15.75
C LYS A 62 7.80 11.92 -14.25
N LYS A 63 6.56 11.72 -13.82
CA LYS A 63 6.12 11.71 -12.42
C LYS A 63 5.36 10.42 -12.16
N VAL A 64 5.77 9.67 -11.14
CA VAL A 64 5.11 8.43 -10.77
C VAL A 64 3.69 8.74 -10.29
N ASN A 65 2.70 8.14 -10.94
CA ASN A 65 1.30 8.13 -10.54
C ASN A 65 0.82 6.68 -10.55
N MET A 66 0.64 6.12 -9.36
CA MET A 66 0.30 4.69 -9.21
C MET A 66 -1.11 4.40 -9.73
N ALA A 67 -2.09 5.27 -9.50
CA ALA A 67 -3.44 5.10 -10.03
C ALA A 67 -3.44 5.03 -11.56
N LYS A 68 -2.73 5.96 -12.22
CA LYS A 68 -2.55 5.96 -13.68
C LYS A 68 -1.84 4.70 -14.18
N LEU A 69 -0.83 4.23 -13.43
CA LEU A 69 -0.13 2.98 -13.74
C LEU A 69 -1.10 1.80 -13.67
N ARG A 70 -1.90 1.70 -12.59
CA ARG A 70 -2.89 0.62 -12.43
C ARG A 70 -3.97 0.65 -13.51
N ASN A 71 -4.42 1.83 -13.96
CA ASN A 71 -5.35 1.96 -15.08
C ASN A 71 -4.76 1.38 -16.37
N LYS A 72 -3.55 1.76 -16.75
CA LYS A 72 -2.85 1.19 -17.89
C LYS A 72 -2.67 -0.33 -17.79
N MET A 73 -2.39 -0.82 -16.61
CA MET A 73 -2.29 -2.26 -16.38
C MET A 73 -3.64 -2.96 -16.59
N LEU A 74 -4.74 -2.38 -16.13
CA LEU A 74 -6.09 -2.92 -16.34
C LEU A 74 -6.49 -2.97 -17.81
N GLU A 75 -6.04 -2.02 -18.63
CA GLU A 75 -6.28 -2.02 -20.08
C GLU A 75 -5.64 -3.21 -20.79
N LEU A 76 -4.55 -3.76 -20.24
CA LEU A 76 -3.84 -4.93 -20.77
C LEU A 76 -4.48 -6.26 -20.39
N THR A 77 -5.41 -6.26 -19.44
CA THR A 77 -6.06 -7.47 -18.95
C THR A 77 -7.37 -7.73 -19.69
N SER A 78 -7.63 -9.02 -19.98
CA SER A 78 -8.86 -9.50 -20.62
C SER A 78 -9.76 -10.31 -19.70
N GLU A 79 -9.20 -10.79 -18.60
CA GLU A 79 -9.90 -11.67 -17.66
C GLU A 79 -10.71 -10.86 -16.62
N LYS A 80 -11.80 -11.48 -16.17
CA LYS A 80 -12.62 -10.97 -15.09
C LYS A 80 -11.84 -10.83 -13.79
N TYR A 81 -11.00 -11.80 -13.47
CA TYR A 81 -10.21 -11.83 -12.25
C TYR A 81 -8.75 -11.56 -12.57
N VAL A 82 -8.20 -10.53 -11.93
CA VAL A 82 -6.83 -10.07 -12.15
C VAL A 82 -6.10 -10.01 -10.81
N ILE A 83 -4.87 -10.51 -10.81
CA ILE A 83 -3.94 -10.36 -9.69
C ILE A 83 -2.98 -9.22 -10.02
N PHE A 84 -2.91 -8.22 -9.15
CA PHE A 84 -1.81 -7.27 -9.09
C PHE A 84 -0.71 -7.82 -8.22
N LEU A 85 0.52 -7.81 -8.73
CA LEU A 85 1.71 -8.25 -8.02
C LEU A 85 2.82 -7.21 -8.19
N ASP A 86 3.38 -6.71 -7.08
CA ASP A 86 4.52 -5.81 -7.15
C ASP A 86 5.82 -6.58 -7.49
N SER A 87 6.75 -5.92 -8.18
CA SER A 87 8.01 -6.50 -8.67
C SER A 87 8.99 -6.95 -7.57
N ASP A 88 8.69 -6.62 -6.31
CA ASP A 88 9.48 -6.97 -5.13
C ASP A 88 8.72 -7.83 -4.12
N VAL A 89 7.67 -8.53 -4.60
CA VAL A 89 6.84 -9.44 -3.79
C VAL A 89 6.89 -10.85 -4.34
N VAL A 90 7.07 -11.83 -3.45
CA VAL A 90 7.07 -13.28 -3.78
C VAL A 90 5.79 -13.91 -3.25
N LEU A 91 5.06 -14.56 -4.14
CA LEU A 91 3.80 -15.23 -3.84
C LEU A 91 4.03 -16.62 -3.22
N PRO A 92 3.26 -17.05 -2.21
CA PRO A 92 3.23 -18.44 -1.79
C PRO A 92 2.58 -19.34 -2.87
N SER A 93 2.92 -20.63 -2.88
CA SER A 93 2.50 -21.58 -3.91
C SER A 93 0.98 -21.72 -4.12
N ASN A 94 0.19 -21.45 -3.09
CA ASN A 94 -1.27 -21.54 -3.11
C ASN A 94 -1.97 -20.17 -3.24
N PHE A 95 -1.24 -19.12 -3.58
CA PHE A 95 -1.77 -17.76 -3.62
C PHE A 95 -2.94 -17.62 -4.59
N SER A 96 -2.73 -17.96 -5.88
CA SER A 96 -3.76 -17.82 -6.91
C SER A 96 -5.05 -18.57 -6.57
N LYS A 97 -4.93 -19.78 -6.03
CA LYS A 97 -6.09 -20.58 -5.59
C LYS A 97 -6.89 -19.87 -4.51
N LYS A 98 -6.23 -19.38 -3.46
CA LYS A 98 -6.91 -18.70 -2.34
C LYS A 98 -7.55 -17.38 -2.76
N ILE A 99 -6.90 -16.63 -3.66
CA ILE A 99 -7.45 -15.39 -4.22
C ILE A 99 -8.67 -15.69 -5.08
N GLU A 100 -8.59 -16.70 -5.94
CA GLU A 100 -9.70 -17.11 -6.82
C GLU A 100 -10.93 -17.55 -6.02
N GLU A 101 -10.74 -18.36 -4.98
CA GLU A 101 -11.82 -18.78 -4.07
C GLU A 101 -12.57 -17.56 -3.52
N LYS A 102 -11.86 -16.52 -3.04
CA LYS A 102 -12.47 -15.28 -2.53
C LYS A 102 -13.21 -14.49 -3.61
N LEU A 103 -12.63 -14.36 -4.79
CA LEU A 103 -13.27 -13.64 -5.90
C LEU A 103 -14.53 -14.38 -6.40
N LEU A 104 -14.54 -15.71 -6.40
CA LEU A 104 -15.72 -16.54 -6.72
C LEU A 104 -16.83 -16.43 -5.67
N GLU A 105 -16.49 -16.19 -4.40
CA GLU A 105 -17.45 -15.87 -3.33
C GLU A 105 -18.08 -14.45 -3.48
N GLY A 106 -17.74 -13.69 -4.53
CA GLY A 106 -18.25 -12.36 -4.79
C GLY A 106 -17.50 -11.22 -4.10
N VAL A 107 -16.28 -11.49 -3.58
CA VAL A 107 -15.39 -10.42 -3.08
C VAL A 107 -14.86 -9.63 -4.26
N ALA A 108 -14.95 -8.29 -4.20
CA ALA A 108 -14.52 -7.41 -5.29
C ALA A 108 -13.01 -7.14 -5.29
N PHE A 109 -12.43 -7.08 -4.09
CA PHE A 109 -11.01 -6.84 -3.85
C PHE A 109 -10.56 -7.63 -2.63
N THR A 110 -9.51 -8.42 -2.79
CA THR A 110 -8.92 -9.24 -1.74
C THR A 110 -7.40 -9.23 -1.84
N TRP A 111 -6.70 -9.32 -0.71
CA TRP A 111 -5.24 -9.27 -0.65
C TRP A 111 -4.69 -10.18 0.44
N MET A 112 -3.44 -10.59 0.32
CA MET A 112 -2.68 -11.18 1.41
C MET A 112 -1.82 -10.11 2.09
N HIS A 113 -1.45 -10.39 3.35
CA HIS A 113 -0.57 -9.49 4.12
C HIS A 113 0.89 -9.65 3.69
N TYR A 114 1.71 -8.64 3.98
CA TYR A 114 3.15 -8.76 3.76
C TYR A 114 3.84 -9.45 4.94
N ALA A 115 4.87 -10.25 4.62
CA ALA A 115 5.92 -10.68 5.50
C ALA A 115 7.24 -10.07 5.03
N TYR A 116 8.11 -9.64 5.92
CA TYR A 116 9.41 -9.06 5.59
C TYR A 116 10.58 -9.99 5.88
N SER A 117 10.28 -11.19 6.35
CA SER A 117 11.22 -12.31 6.49
C SER A 117 10.48 -13.64 6.37
N SER A 118 11.24 -14.72 6.11
CA SER A 118 10.66 -16.06 6.00
C SER A 118 9.97 -16.51 7.29
N GLU A 119 10.50 -16.10 8.47
CA GLU A 119 9.93 -16.43 9.75
C GLU A 119 8.59 -15.73 10.03
N GLU A 120 8.28 -14.66 9.29
CA GLU A 120 7.00 -13.96 9.42
C GLU A 120 5.88 -14.59 8.60
N ILE A 121 6.20 -15.41 7.61
CA ILE A 121 5.20 -16.02 6.70
C ILE A 121 4.21 -16.88 7.50
N GLU A 122 4.69 -17.63 8.48
CA GLU A 122 3.87 -18.54 9.29
C GLU A 122 3.25 -17.87 10.53
N LYS A 123 3.58 -16.60 10.79
CA LYS A 123 3.02 -15.91 11.95
C LYS A 123 1.54 -15.57 11.74
N PRO A 124 0.72 -15.68 12.79
CA PRO A 124 -0.68 -15.29 12.73
C PRO A 124 -0.80 -13.80 12.39
N ILE A 125 -1.86 -13.47 11.66
CA ILE A 125 -2.19 -12.08 11.31
C ILE A 125 -2.76 -11.39 12.55
N THR A 126 -2.20 -10.25 12.91
CA THR A 126 -2.66 -9.46 14.07
C THR A 126 -3.69 -8.42 13.65
N LYS A 127 -4.54 -7.97 14.60
CA LYS A 127 -5.62 -7.00 14.33
C LYS A 127 -5.14 -5.67 13.72
N GLY A 128 -3.87 -5.29 13.89
CA GLY A 128 -3.30 -4.05 13.33
C GLY A 128 -2.76 -4.17 11.91
N GLU A 129 -2.83 -5.36 11.30
CA GLU A 129 -2.22 -5.65 9.99
C GLU A 129 -3.22 -5.64 8.82
N HIS A 130 -4.44 -5.11 9.00
CA HIS A 130 -5.51 -5.19 8.01
C HIS A 130 -5.46 -4.11 6.90
N ASN A 131 -4.31 -3.50 6.65
CA ASN A 131 -4.21 -2.51 5.60
C ASN A 131 -4.31 -3.16 4.20
N PRO A 132 -5.18 -2.64 3.32
CA PRO A 132 -5.24 -3.09 1.94
C PRO A 132 -3.91 -2.81 1.24
N ASN A 133 -3.58 -3.65 0.27
CA ASN A 133 -2.44 -3.44 -0.62
C ASN A 133 -2.75 -4.01 -2.01
N LEU A 134 -2.14 -3.44 -3.03
CA LEU A 134 -2.24 -3.94 -4.42
C LEU A 134 -0.97 -4.67 -4.87
N GLY A 135 0.00 -4.86 -3.98
CA GLY A 135 1.23 -5.55 -4.33
C GLY A 135 1.16 -7.07 -4.24
N CYS A 136 0.09 -7.64 -3.64
CA CYS A 136 -0.27 -9.06 -3.72
C CYS A 136 -1.78 -9.20 -3.50
N ALA A 137 -2.55 -8.84 -4.53
CA ALA A 137 -3.99 -8.72 -4.43
C ALA A 137 -4.72 -9.23 -5.67
N GLY A 138 -5.91 -9.75 -5.46
CA GLY A 138 -6.85 -10.08 -6.52
C GLY A 138 -8.01 -9.11 -6.57
N ILE A 139 -8.43 -8.78 -7.76
CA ILE A 139 -9.57 -7.91 -8.02
C ILE A 139 -10.54 -8.53 -9.03
N ASN A 140 -11.80 -8.16 -8.91
CA ASN A 140 -12.74 -8.31 -10.00
C ASN A 140 -12.67 -7.07 -10.90
N SER A 141 -12.07 -7.21 -12.07
CA SER A 141 -11.82 -6.11 -13.01
C SER A 141 -13.10 -5.44 -13.50
N GLU A 142 -14.22 -6.16 -13.58
CA GLU A 142 -15.52 -5.62 -13.99
C GLU A 142 -16.01 -4.56 -13.00
N TYR A 143 -15.87 -4.79 -11.69
CA TYR A 143 -16.25 -3.80 -10.69
C TYR A 143 -15.36 -2.55 -10.74
N ILE A 144 -14.06 -2.74 -11.01
CA ILE A 144 -13.15 -1.59 -11.16
C ILE A 144 -13.48 -0.78 -12.41
N LYS A 145 -13.80 -1.45 -13.53
CA LYS A 145 -14.24 -0.77 -14.75
C LYS A 145 -15.57 -0.02 -14.57
N THR A 146 -16.52 -0.60 -13.83
CA THR A 146 -17.81 0.02 -13.52
C THR A 146 -17.66 1.34 -12.74
N ILE A 147 -16.66 1.46 -11.89
CA ILE A 147 -16.38 2.69 -11.14
C ILE A 147 -15.49 3.67 -11.89
N GLY A 148 -15.15 3.38 -13.14
CA GLY A 148 -14.32 4.25 -14.00
C GLY A 148 -12.82 4.05 -13.85
N GLY A 149 -12.37 2.94 -13.26
CA GLY A 149 -10.95 2.68 -12.96
C GLY A 149 -10.48 3.33 -11.66
N PHE A 150 -9.17 3.44 -11.52
CA PHE A 150 -8.54 4.16 -10.39
C PHE A 150 -8.59 5.67 -10.63
N ASP A 151 -8.95 6.43 -9.60
CA ASP A 151 -8.97 7.90 -9.68
C ASP A 151 -7.54 8.46 -9.66
N GLU A 152 -7.08 8.99 -10.79
CA GLU A 152 -5.70 9.41 -11.01
C GLU A 152 -5.24 10.60 -10.14
N LYS A 153 -6.17 11.27 -9.42
CA LYS A 153 -5.78 12.26 -8.41
C LYS A 153 -5.08 11.62 -7.20
N TYR A 154 -5.30 10.32 -6.96
CA TYR A 154 -4.61 9.52 -5.96
C TYR A 154 -3.32 8.95 -6.56
N GLU A 155 -2.32 9.81 -6.79
CA GLU A 155 -1.01 9.43 -7.32
C GLU A 155 -0.31 8.35 -6.46
N ARG A 156 -0.71 8.24 -5.19
CA ARG A 156 -0.33 7.24 -4.19
C ARG A 156 -1.54 6.94 -3.32
N ASP A 157 -1.45 5.87 -2.52
CA ASP A 157 -2.54 5.36 -1.69
C ASP A 157 -3.79 4.98 -2.53
N GLU A 158 -3.57 4.62 -3.80
CA GLU A 158 -4.60 4.14 -4.72
C GLU A 158 -5.25 2.83 -4.26
N ASP A 159 -4.53 2.04 -3.49
CA ASP A 159 -5.02 0.81 -2.84
C ASP A 159 -6.01 1.13 -1.71
N VAL A 160 -5.70 2.12 -0.88
CA VAL A 160 -6.59 2.62 0.18
C VAL A 160 -7.83 3.27 -0.44
N TRP A 161 -7.65 4.06 -1.51
CA TRP A 161 -8.75 4.64 -2.25
C TRP A 161 -9.67 3.56 -2.82
N LEU A 162 -9.11 2.54 -3.49
CA LEU A 162 -9.90 1.45 -4.07
C LEU A 162 -10.71 0.73 -3.00
N TYR A 163 -10.06 0.38 -1.88
CA TYR A 163 -10.73 -0.25 -0.73
C TYR A 163 -11.91 0.60 -0.24
N ALA A 164 -11.67 1.88 0.02
CA ALA A 164 -12.69 2.78 0.55
C ALA A 164 -13.84 3.01 -0.45
N LYS A 165 -13.50 3.17 -1.74
CA LYS A 165 -14.48 3.36 -2.81
C LYS A 165 -15.40 2.16 -2.99
N LEU A 166 -14.83 0.96 -3.07
CA LEU A 166 -15.61 -0.27 -3.20
C LEU A 166 -16.50 -0.52 -1.99
N LYS A 167 -15.95 -0.34 -0.78
CA LYS A 167 -16.71 -0.48 0.46
C LYS A 167 -17.88 0.50 0.55
N LYS A 168 -17.67 1.77 0.15
CA LYS A 168 -18.74 2.79 0.11
C LYS A 168 -19.87 2.42 -0.86
N LEU A 169 -19.55 1.72 -1.95
CA LEU A 169 -20.51 1.23 -2.93
C LEU A 169 -21.19 -0.11 -2.53
N GLY A 170 -20.87 -0.64 -1.35
CA GLY A 170 -21.47 -1.87 -0.83
C GLY A 170 -20.83 -3.17 -1.33
N TYR A 171 -19.70 -3.09 -2.05
CA TYR A 171 -18.96 -4.28 -2.45
C TYR A 171 -18.21 -4.92 -1.27
N ARG A 172 -18.12 -6.24 -1.28
CA ARG A 172 -17.30 -6.98 -0.31
C ARG A 172 -15.83 -6.78 -0.63
N VAL A 173 -15.07 -6.33 0.38
CA VAL A 173 -13.62 -6.14 0.33
C VAL A 173 -13.02 -6.70 1.61
N GLU A 174 -12.16 -7.69 1.51
CA GLU A 174 -11.62 -8.40 2.68
C GLU A 174 -10.27 -9.04 2.39
N PRO A 175 -9.39 -9.17 3.40
CA PRO A 175 -8.13 -9.87 3.23
C PRO A 175 -8.35 -11.38 3.09
N THR A 176 -7.42 -12.03 2.40
CA THR A 176 -7.27 -13.49 2.34
C THR A 176 -6.20 -13.94 3.35
N ASN A 177 -6.46 -15.05 4.02
CA ASN A 177 -5.51 -15.62 4.97
C ASN A 177 -4.19 -16.05 4.29
N GLY A 178 -3.10 -15.50 4.76
CA GLY A 178 -1.75 -15.78 4.28
C GLY A 178 -0.88 -14.54 4.18
N ARG A 179 0.38 -14.77 3.88
CA ARG A 179 1.37 -13.70 3.71
C ARG A 179 2.18 -13.92 2.45
N CYS A 180 2.50 -12.82 1.77
CA CYS A 180 3.45 -12.76 0.68
C CYS A 180 4.77 -12.17 1.19
N LEU A 181 5.90 -12.69 0.73
CA LEU A 181 7.21 -12.17 1.13
C LEU A 181 7.53 -10.89 0.36
N HIS A 182 7.61 -9.76 1.08
CA HIS A 182 8.01 -8.48 0.51
C HIS A 182 9.54 -8.29 0.67
N LEU A 183 10.27 -8.36 -0.43
CA LEU A 183 11.74 -8.33 -0.46
C LEU A 183 12.30 -6.95 -0.08
N ASN A 184 11.54 -5.90 -0.33
CA ASN A 184 11.91 -4.53 0.02
C ASN A 184 11.50 -4.23 1.47
N LYS A 185 12.46 -4.26 2.37
CA LYS A 185 12.25 -4.03 3.81
C LYS A 185 12.03 -2.56 4.21
N VAL A 186 11.70 -1.69 3.26
CA VAL A 186 11.54 -0.25 3.52
C VAL A 186 10.42 0.03 4.53
N HIS A 187 9.36 -0.77 4.52
CA HIS A 187 8.23 -0.62 5.44
C HIS A 187 8.38 -1.42 6.75
N ALA A 188 9.43 -2.22 6.89
CA ALA A 188 9.60 -3.13 8.01
C ALA A 188 9.93 -2.45 9.36
N ARG A 189 10.18 -1.14 9.41
CA ARG A 189 10.47 -0.34 10.64
C ARG A 189 11.31 -1.06 11.69
N THR A 190 12.36 -1.75 11.26
CA THR A 190 13.18 -2.60 12.12
C THR A 190 14.25 -1.83 12.90
N ASN A 191 14.57 -0.62 12.46
CA ASN A 191 15.62 0.22 13.05
C ASN A 191 15.34 1.72 12.85
N PHE A 192 16.12 2.57 13.52
CA PHE A 192 15.98 4.02 13.47
C PHE A 192 16.05 4.59 12.03
N LYS A 193 16.98 4.10 11.20
CA LYS A 193 17.13 4.57 9.81
C LYS A 193 15.86 4.32 8.98
N SER A 194 15.22 3.15 9.13
CA SER A 194 13.97 2.83 8.45
C SER A 194 12.81 3.71 8.97
N SER A 195 12.77 4.02 10.27
CA SER A 195 11.78 4.92 10.88
C SER A 195 11.91 6.35 10.35
N VAL A 196 13.13 6.87 10.24
CA VAL A 196 13.37 8.21 9.65
C VAL A 196 12.98 8.26 8.17
N LYS A 197 13.26 7.18 7.42
CA LYS A 197 12.84 7.10 6.02
C LYS A 197 11.31 7.12 5.88
N GLU A 198 10.61 6.39 6.75
CA GLU A 198 9.15 6.39 6.78
C GLU A 198 8.59 7.76 7.23
N ALA A 199 9.23 8.43 8.20
CA ALA A 199 8.85 9.78 8.61
C ALA A 199 8.86 10.77 7.42
N ARG A 200 9.90 10.71 6.57
CA ARG A 200 9.97 11.56 5.37
C ARG A 200 8.82 11.30 4.40
N ARG A 201 8.33 10.07 4.29
CA ARG A 201 7.16 9.72 3.48
C ARG A 201 5.88 10.26 4.08
N ASN A 202 5.74 10.17 5.40
CA ASN A 202 4.56 10.63 6.11
C ASN A 202 4.38 12.16 6.04
N LEU A 203 5.43 12.94 5.77
CA LEU A 203 5.30 14.39 5.56
C LEU A 203 4.37 14.78 4.39
N TRP A 204 4.10 13.86 3.46
CA TRP A 204 3.22 14.09 2.31
C TRP A 204 1.91 13.29 2.37
N ARG A 205 1.79 12.37 3.33
CA ARG A 205 0.68 11.43 3.39
C ARG A 205 -0.65 12.10 3.68
N SER A 206 -0.66 13.11 4.54
CA SER A 206 -1.88 13.85 4.89
C SER A 206 -2.62 14.43 3.69
N LYS A 207 -1.92 14.70 2.58
CA LYS A 207 -2.53 15.12 1.31
C LYS A 207 -3.59 14.10 0.85
N TYR A 208 -3.27 12.83 0.85
CA TYR A 208 -4.14 11.75 0.37
C TYR A 208 -5.15 11.31 1.43
N ASP A 209 -4.73 11.22 2.68
CA ASP A 209 -5.62 10.88 3.80
C ASP A 209 -6.78 11.88 3.93
N LEU A 210 -6.48 13.18 3.86
CA LEU A 210 -7.52 14.23 3.88
C LEU A 210 -8.32 14.27 2.57
N MET A 211 -7.73 13.91 1.43
CA MET A 211 -8.46 13.78 0.17
C MET A 211 -9.55 12.71 0.28
N LEU A 212 -9.22 11.54 0.85
CA LEU A 212 -10.19 10.46 1.13
C LEU A 212 -11.34 10.94 2.02
N LEU A 213 -11.03 11.69 3.09
CA LEU A 213 -12.02 12.26 3.98
C LEU A 213 -12.94 13.26 3.26
N PHE A 214 -12.35 14.19 2.52
CA PHE A 214 -13.10 15.21 1.78
C PHE A 214 -13.93 14.65 0.62
N ASP A 215 -13.51 13.54 0.03
CA ASP A 215 -14.30 12.81 -0.98
C ASP A 215 -15.39 11.94 -0.32
N GLY A 216 -15.47 11.96 1.01
CA GLY A 216 -16.45 11.19 1.77
C GLY A 216 -16.25 9.68 1.65
N LEU A 217 -15.02 9.24 1.38
CA LEU A 217 -14.66 7.82 1.29
C LEU A 217 -14.29 7.23 2.65
N THR A 218 -13.92 8.07 3.61
CA THR A 218 -13.64 7.70 4.99
C THR A 218 -14.37 8.65 5.93
N ASP A 219 -14.44 8.29 7.21
CA ASP A 219 -14.94 9.15 8.27
C ASP A 219 -13.78 9.75 9.10
N ILE A 220 -14.12 10.60 10.08
CA ILE A 220 -13.14 11.29 10.91
C ILE A 220 -12.30 10.33 11.77
N THR A 221 -12.79 9.10 12.02
CA THR A 221 -12.03 8.10 12.81
C THR A 221 -10.77 7.67 12.10
N PHE A 222 -10.72 7.82 10.77
CA PHE A 222 -9.51 7.60 9.98
C PHE A 222 -8.35 8.51 10.39
N LEU A 223 -8.65 9.67 10.98
CA LEU A 223 -7.66 10.63 11.47
C LEU A 223 -7.15 10.35 12.90
N THR A 224 -7.52 9.21 13.51
CA THR A 224 -7.09 8.88 14.89
C THR A 224 -5.58 8.93 15.08
N GLY A 225 -4.82 8.51 14.05
CA GLY A 225 -3.35 8.62 14.08
C GLY A 225 -2.87 10.07 14.18
N TYR A 226 -3.52 10.99 13.48
CA TYR A 226 -3.20 12.41 13.52
C TYR A 226 -3.50 13.01 14.90
N THR A 227 -4.63 12.67 15.52
CA THR A 227 -4.98 13.16 16.85
C THR A 227 -4.06 12.59 17.92
N TYR A 228 -3.75 11.29 17.88
CA TYR A 228 -2.84 10.65 18.81
C TYR A 228 -1.44 11.27 18.77
N TYR A 229 -0.82 11.38 17.60
CA TYR A 229 0.52 11.99 17.49
C TYR A 229 0.50 13.50 17.58
N GLY A 230 -0.59 14.15 17.19
CA GLY A 230 -0.81 15.59 17.37
C GLY A 230 -0.85 16.00 18.83
N SER A 231 -1.37 15.14 19.73
CA SER A 231 -1.41 15.41 21.16
C SER A 231 -0.02 15.60 21.78
N TYR A 232 1.04 15.00 21.23
CA TYR A 232 2.41 15.23 21.68
C TYR A 232 2.85 16.68 21.47
N TYR A 233 2.49 17.29 20.34
CA TYR A 233 2.80 18.70 20.06
C TYR A 233 1.97 19.64 20.95
N ILE A 234 0.69 19.33 21.11
CA ILE A 234 -0.21 20.08 21.95
C ILE A 234 0.30 20.06 23.40
N LEU A 235 0.62 18.90 23.94
CA LEU A 235 1.18 18.76 25.28
C LEU A 235 2.52 19.48 25.41
N ALA A 236 3.40 19.45 24.42
CA ALA A 236 4.67 20.17 24.45
C ALA A 236 4.44 21.69 24.59
N ILE A 237 3.51 22.25 23.82
CA ILE A 237 3.18 23.68 23.88
C ILE A 237 2.64 24.03 25.27
N PHE A 238 1.64 23.28 25.76
CA PHE A 238 1.01 23.60 27.06
C PHE A 238 1.96 23.34 28.22
N SER A 239 2.83 22.34 28.15
CA SER A 239 3.83 22.08 29.22
C SER A 239 4.85 23.21 29.37
N ALA A 240 5.10 23.99 28.32
CA ALA A 240 5.96 25.16 28.40
C ALA A 240 5.39 26.28 29.31
N PHE A 241 4.05 26.36 29.41
CA PHE A 241 3.37 27.34 30.27
C PHE A 241 2.91 26.73 31.60
N PHE A 242 2.58 25.47 31.60
CA PHE A 242 2.05 24.74 32.75
C PHE A 242 2.78 23.40 32.93
N PRO A 243 3.93 23.38 33.64
CA PRO A 243 4.79 22.19 33.73
C PRO A 243 4.10 20.90 34.20
N LEU A 244 3.07 20.99 35.06
CA LEU A 244 2.30 19.84 35.51
C LEU A 244 1.60 19.07 34.39
N ILE A 245 1.29 19.74 33.26
CA ILE A 245 0.67 19.09 32.10
C ILE A 245 1.61 18.04 31.49
N SER A 246 2.93 18.15 31.70
CA SER A 246 3.88 17.14 31.23
C SER A 246 3.62 15.75 31.81
N THR A 247 2.93 15.63 32.96
CA THR A 247 2.55 14.32 33.52
C THR A 247 1.61 13.54 32.61
N LEU A 248 0.87 14.22 31.71
CA LEU A 248 -0.02 13.58 30.73
C LEU A 248 0.74 12.81 29.63
N TYR A 249 2.06 13.02 29.49
CA TYR A 249 2.86 12.16 28.62
C TYR A 249 2.93 10.71 29.14
N ILE A 250 2.81 10.48 30.46
CA ILE A 250 2.90 9.12 31.04
C ILE A 250 1.81 8.21 30.47
N PRO A 251 0.50 8.52 30.60
CA PRO A 251 -0.53 7.68 30.00
C PRO A 251 -0.45 7.62 28.49
N LEU A 252 -0.08 8.71 27.80
CA LEU A 252 0.05 8.75 26.35
C LEU A 252 1.15 7.79 25.84
N ILE A 253 2.32 7.80 26.48
CA ILE A 253 3.42 6.89 26.18
C ILE A 253 3.03 5.44 26.54
N GLY A 254 2.42 5.24 27.72
CA GLY A 254 1.93 3.94 28.18
C GLY A 254 0.97 3.29 27.19
N TYR A 255 0.01 4.07 26.68
CA TYR A 255 -0.89 3.62 25.62
C TYR A 255 -0.14 3.24 24.34
N GLY A 256 0.82 4.04 23.91
CA GLY A 256 1.63 3.75 22.72
C GLY A 256 2.45 2.46 22.87
N ILE A 257 3.09 2.25 24.06
CA ILE A 257 3.85 1.03 24.33
C ILE A 257 2.93 -0.20 24.29
N TYR A 258 1.75 -0.10 24.89
CA TYR A 258 0.74 -1.15 24.86
C TYR A 258 0.27 -1.44 23.44
N TYR A 259 -0.12 -0.40 22.68
CA TYR A 259 -0.64 -0.52 21.31
C TYR A 259 0.36 -1.17 20.35
N TYR A 260 1.64 -0.79 20.43
CA TYR A 260 2.69 -1.34 19.56
C TYR A 260 3.32 -2.63 20.09
N GLY A 261 2.93 -3.10 21.26
CA GLY A 261 3.45 -4.34 21.84
C GLY A 261 4.91 -4.24 22.27
N GLY A 262 5.31 -3.10 22.84
CA GLY A 262 6.61 -2.90 23.48
C GLY A 262 7.30 -1.57 23.17
N PHE A 263 8.19 -1.17 24.08
CA PHE A 263 8.85 0.14 24.04
C PHE A 263 9.67 0.39 22.78
N LYS A 264 10.46 -0.60 22.32
CA LYS A 264 11.26 -0.48 21.09
C LYS A 264 10.38 -0.23 19.86
N LYS A 265 9.32 -1.02 19.72
CA LYS A 265 8.37 -0.87 18.60
C LYS A 265 7.65 0.49 18.65
N TYR A 266 7.26 0.92 19.85
CA TYR A 266 6.68 2.24 20.07
C TYR A 266 7.63 3.35 19.60
N LEU A 267 8.90 3.36 20.01
CA LEU A 267 9.87 4.38 19.59
C LEU A 267 10.07 4.41 18.07
N LEU A 268 10.13 3.24 17.43
CA LEU A 268 10.26 3.15 15.98
C LEU A 268 9.03 3.69 15.22
N ASN A 269 7.86 3.66 15.84
CA ASN A 269 6.62 4.20 15.28
C ASN A 269 6.36 5.65 15.67
N LEU A 270 6.90 6.12 16.78
CA LEU A 270 6.73 7.50 17.24
C LEU A 270 7.27 8.51 16.23
N ILE A 271 8.47 8.28 15.69
CA ILE A 271 9.10 9.20 14.72
C ILE A 271 8.25 9.40 13.46
N PRO A 272 7.84 8.35 12.73
CA PRO A 272 6.96 8.52 11.57
C PRO A 272 5.57 9.03 11.94
N GLY A 273 5.06 8.72 13.14
CA GLY A 273 3.80 9.23 13.62
C GLY A 273 3.82 10.74 13.89
N LEU A 274 4.87 11.26 14.52
CA LEU A 274 5.05 12.69 14.70
C LEU A 274 5.15 13.41 13.35
N ALA A 275 5.89 12.85 12.39
CA ALA A 275 5.96 13.41 11.03
C ALA A 275 4.59 13.41 10.33
N LEU A 276 3.77 12.37 10.55
CA LEU A 276 2.40 12.32 10.06
C LEU A 276 1.57 13.49 10.61
N ALA A 277 1.58 13.70 11.92
CA ALA A 277 0.81 14.75 12.56
C ALA A 277 1.24 16.15 12.09
N ILE A 278 2.56 16.40 11.94
CA ILE A 278 3.07 17.69 11.47
C ILE A 278 2.70 17.96 10.01
N SER A 279 2.41 16.93 9.22
CA SER A 279 2.00 17.08 7.83
C SER A 279 0.53 17.53 7.68
N PHE A 280 -0.29 17.42 8.73
CA PHE A 280 -1.73 17.70 8.68
C PHE A 280 -2.09 19.10 8.13
N PRO A 281 -1.47 20.21 8.58
CA PRO A 281 -1.75 21.54 8.03
C PRO A 281 -1.49 21.62 6.53
N TYR A 282 -0.42 20.99 6.05
CA TYR A 282 -0.10 20.93 4.62
C TYR A 282 -1.20 20.22 3.83
N GLY A 283 -1.60 19.03 4.27
CA GLY A 283 -2.67 18.25 3.62
C GLY A 283 -4.01 19.00 3.60
N LEU A 284 -4.34 19.69 4.72
CA LEU A 284 -5.54 20.51 4.82
C LEU A 284 -5.51 21.66 3.81
N PHE A 285 -4.44 22.45 3.78
CA PHE A 285 -4.28 23.56 2.85
C PHE A 285 -4.34 23.11 1.39
N TYR A 286 -3.67 22.00 1.06
CA TYR A 286 -3.66 21.43 -0.28
C TYR A 286 -5.09 21.09 -0.74
N ASN A 287 -5.86 20.39 0.08
CA ASN A 287 -7.21 19.97 -0.29
C ASN A 287 -8.22 21.13 -0.36
N LEU A 288 -8.09 22.13 0.54
CA LEU A 288 -8.91 23.34 0.47
C LEU A 288 -8.63 24.14 -0.80
N LYS A 289 -7.35 24.21 -1.25
CA LYS A 289 -6.98 24.86 -2.50
C LYS A 289 -7.56 24.14 -3.72
N LEU A 290 -7.47 22.82 -3.77
CA LEU A 290 -8.04 22.03 -4.87
C LEU A 290 -9.54 22.27 -5.04
N ARG A 291 -10.30 22.32 -3.93
CA ARG A 291 -11.76 22.52 -3.95
C ARG A 291 -12.19 23.93 -4.33
N LYS A 292 -11.32 24.93 -4.23
CA LYS A 292 -11.61 26.28 -4.72
C LYS A 292 -11.38 26.43 -6.21
N MET A 293 -10.70 25.44 -6.84
CA MET A 293 -10.36 25.47 -8.28
C MET A 293 -11.25 24.55 -9.10
N SER A 294 -12.03 23.68 -8.46
CA SER A 294 -13.08 22.83 -9.04
C SER A 294 -14.45 23.47 -8.88
#